data_6f8b5bbe520c2441edc1cbcba920dfe7
#
_entry.id   6f8b5bbe520c2441edc1cbcba920dfe7
#
_cell.length_a   1.000
_cell.length_b   1.000
_cell.length_c   1.000
_cell.angle_alpha   90.00
_cell.angle_beta   90.00
_cell.angle_gamma   90.00
#
_symmetry.space_group_name_H-M   'P 1'
#
loop_
_entity.id
_entity.type
_entity.pdbx_description
1 polymer ?
#
loop_
_entity_poly.entity_id
_entity_poly.type
_entity_poly.pdbx_seq_one_letter_code
_entity_poly.pdbx_strand_id
1 'polypeptide(L)'
;MTQTVGPAFVHNITQFRGVLRFPSDEDLNGAAVALMRLQDTYKLDTHALAEGKLLGKKYSRQLTAGDCWELGRQSYNNGDHYHSVLWMGEALNKFEDESNKTVSRQDSLEYLAFSTFKQGNVKEALQLTHELLKIVPFHQRALGNKKYYEDLLRQQGVIQRRGETGDVENMIKDEPFNTANLKLTKPSDHLPERENYEKLCRGEKLMDPKIEGRCDAAL
;
A
#
# COMPACT_ATOMS: atom_id res chain seq x y z
N MET A 1 4.38 31.01 10.89
CA MET A 1 4.52 31.29 12.34
C MET A 1 4.66 29.96 13.04
N THR A 2 5.87 29.60 13.45
CA THR A 2 6.14 28.44 14.30
C THR A 2 5.57 28.74 15.68
N GLN A 3 4.48 28.09 16.08
CA GLN A 3 4.01 28.13 17.45
C GLN A 3 5.11 27.54 18.34
N THR A 4 5.78 28.36 19.11
CA THR A 4 6.69 27.90 20.15
C THR A 4 5.87 27.14 21.19
N VAL A 5 6.18 25.85 21.33
CA VAL A 5 5.59 25.00 22.35
C VAL A 5 5.87 25.63 23.72
N GLY A 6 4.83 25.98 24.46
CA GLY A 6 4.98 26.70 25.73
C GLY A 6 5.70 25.83 26.79
N PRO A 7 6.47 26.49 27.72
CA PRO A 7 7.22 25.77 28.77
C PRO A 7 6.35 24.82 29.61
N ALA A 8 5.08 25.19 29.86
CA ALA A 8 4.12 24.39 30.61
C ALA A 8 3.81 23.06 29.89
N PHE A 9 3.73 23.06 28.55
CA PHE A 9 3.51 21.83 27.75
C PHE A 9 4.72 20.90 27.83
N VAL A 10 5.93 21.46 27.72
CA VAL A 10 7.18 20.69 27.85
C VAL A 10 7.29 20.09 29.26
N HIS A 11 6.97 20.87 30.30
CA HIS A 11 6.97 20.40 31.69
C HIS A 11 6.00 19.24 31.89
N ASN A 12 4.75 19.36 31.43
CA ASN A 12 3.73 18.33 31.54
C ASN A 12 4.16 17.04 30.83
N ILE A 13 4.68 17.13 29.61
CA ILE A 13 5.20 15.95 28.89
C ILE A 13 6.34 15.29 29.65
N THR A 14 7.28 16.08 30.17
CA THR A 14 8.42 15.56 30.91
C THR A 14 7.99 14.88 32.20
N GLN A 15 7.01 15.44 32.93
CA GLN A 15 6.48 14.89 34.15
C GLN A 15 5.76 13.56 33.92
N PHE A 16 4.97 13.44 32.81
CA PHE A 16 4.25 12.24 32.51
C PHE A 16 5.10 11.15 31.83
N ARG A 17 6.28 11.50 31.30
CA ARG A 17 7.17 10.57 30.60
C ARG A 17 7.64 9.38 31.44
N GLY A 18 7.67 9.52 32.76
CA GLY A 18 7.99 8.43 33.69
C GLY A 18 6.82 7.46 33.95
N VAL A 19 5.59 7.89 33.69
CA VAL A 19 4.35 7.15 34.00
C VAL A 19 3.65 6.65 32.73
N LEU A 20 3.66 7.48 31.67
CA LEU A 20 3.04 7.16 30.39
C LEU A 20 4.12 6.80 29.37
N ARG A 21 3.96 5.67 28.70
CA ARG A 21 4.76 5.32 27.53
C ARG A 21 4.20 6.07 26.33
N PHE A 22 5.09 6.73 25.56
CA PHE A 22 4.74 7.20 24.23
C PHE A 22 4.59 6.00 23.29
N PRO A 23 3.74 6.13 22.24
CA PRO A 23 3.64 5.11 21.21
C PRO A 23 5.02 4.75 20.65
N SER A 24 5.27 3.47 20.50
CA SER A 24 6.49 2.89 19.94
C SER A 24 6.30 2.50 18.47
N ASP A 25 7.37 2.05 17.83
CA ASP A 25 7.28 1.49 16.47
C ASP A 25 6.40 0.22 16.45
N GLU A 26 6.32 -0.53 17.54
CA GLU A 26 5.40 -1.67 17.69
C GLU A 26 3.94 -1.23 17.67
N ASP A 27 3.60 -0.14 18.36
CA ASP A 27 2.25 0.42 18.38
C ASP A 27 1.85 0.91 16.98
N LEU A 28 2.78 1.57 16.27
CA LEU A 28 2.58 2.01 14.89
C LEU A 28 2.34 0.81 13.96
N ASN A 29 3.18 -0.21 14.05
CA ASN A 29 3.02 -1.44 13.26
C ASN A 29 1.68 -2.12 13.56
N GLY A 30 1.32 -2.26 14.84
CA GLY A 30 0.04 -2.83 15.27
C GLY A 30 -1.16 -2.07 14.70
N ALA A 31 -1.12 -0.74 14.74
CA ALA A 31 -2.17 0.12 14.17
C ALA A 31 -2.27 -0.02 12.65
N ALA A 32 -1.13 -0.07 11.94
CA ALA A 32 -1.11 -0.28 10.49
C ALA A 32 -1.71 -1.65 10.11
N VAL A 33 -1.30 -2.74 10.77
CA VAL A 33 -1.85 -4.09 10.55
C VAL A 33 -3.35 -4.13 10.83
N ALA A 34 -3.81 -3.47 11.90
CA ALA A 34 -5.24 -3.38 12.20
C ALA A 34 -6.01 -2.64 11.10
N LEU A 35 -5.47 -1.54 10.59
CA LEU A 35 -6.06 -0.79 9.47
C LEU A 35 -6.17 -1.66 8.21
N MET A 36 -5.11 -2.43 7.84
CA MET A 36 -5.15 -3.33 6.68
C MET A 36 -6.23 -4.40 6.84
N ARG A 37 -6.36 -4.98 8.04
CA ARG A 37 -7.44 -5.95 8.33
C ARG A 37 -8.83 -5.35 8.19
N LEU A 38 -9.03 -4.11 8.65
CA LEU A 38 -10.31 -3.40 8.48
C LEU A 38 -10.56 -3.08 7.01
N GLN A 39 -9.54 -2.64 6.30
CA GLN A 39 -9.60 -2.37 4.86
C GLN A 39 -10.04 -3.61 4.09
N ASP A 40 -9.49 -4.76 4.42
CA ASP A 40 -9.86 -6.04 3.83
C ASP A 40 -11.28 -6.46 4.16
N THR A 41 -11.62 -6.48 5.46
CA THR A 41 -12.91 -6.95 5.96
C THR A 41 -14.07 -6.14 5.38
N TYR A 42 -13.93 -4.82 5.37
CA TYR A 42 -14.97 -3.89 4.92
C TYR A 42 -14.82 -3.45 3.46
N LYS A 43 -13.83 -3.96 2.72
CA LYS A 43 -13.51 -3.59 1.33
C LYS A 43 -13.35 -2.08 1.17
N LEU A 44 -12.59 -1.46 2.06
CA LEU A 44 -12.41 -0.02 2.08
C LEU A 44 -11.43 0.40 0.98
N ASP A 45 -11.80 1.42 0.25
CA ASP A 45 -10.95 2.02 -0.79
C ASP A 45 -9.79 2.81 -0.18
N THR A 46 -8.56 2.57 -0.66
CA THR A 46 -7.34 3.19 -0.13
C THR A 46 -7.34 4.70 -0.31
N HIS A 47 -7.77 5.18 -1.47
CA HIS A 47 -7.83 6.61 -1.76
C HIS A 47 -8.85 7.31 -0.85
N ALA A 48 -10.04 6.73 -0.68
CA ALA A 48 -11.04 7.28 0.23
C ALA A 48 -10.53 7.36 1.68
N LEU A 49 -9.83 6.33 2.15
CA LEU A 49 -9.20 6.33 3.49
C LEU A 49 -8.13 7.42 3.60
N ALA A 50 -7.28 7.57 2.58
CA ALA A 50 -6.25 8.61 2.54
C ALA A 50 -6.87 10.03 2.52
N GLU A 51 -8.06 10.20 1.95
CA GLU A 51 -8.84 11.44 1.99
C GLU A 51 -9.56 11.67 3.34
N GLY A 52 -9.43 10.75 4.29
CA GLY A 52 -10.13 10.81 5.58
C GLY A 52 -11.62 10.49 5.48
N LYS A 53 -12.02 9.76 4.44
CA LYS A 53 -13.42 9.39 4.18
C LYS A 53 -13.65 7.92 4.51
N LEU A 54 -14.79 7.65 5.14
CA LEU A 54 -15.27 6.31 5.39
C LEU A 54 -16.74 6.22 4.97
N LEU A 55 -17.08 5.26 4.11
CA LEU A 55 -18.43 5.08 3.58
C LEU A 55 -19.05 6.38 3.03
N GLY A 56 -18.24 7.16 2.31
CA GLY A 56 -18.66 8.43 1.69
C GLY A 56 -18.72 9.64 2.62
N LYS A 57 -18.51 9.47 3.93
CA LYS A 57 -18.48 10.58 4.90
C LYS A 57 -17.06 10.91 5.34
N LYS A 58 -16.74 12.19 5.51
CA LYS A 58 -15.44 12.66 6.00
C LYS A 58 -15.42 12.62 7.53
N TYR A 59 -14.46 11.89 8.09
CA TYR A 59 -14.28 11.73 9.54
C TYR A 59 -12.95 12.32 10.05
N SER A 60 -11.94 12.46 9.19
CA SER A 60 -10.62 12.94 9.60
C SER A 60 -10.02 13.90 8.56
N ARG A 61 -8.88 14.49 8.91
CA ARG A 61 -8.04 15.17 7.92
C ARG A 61 -7.52 14.16 6.89
N GLN A 62 -7.11 14.66 5.75
CA GLN A 62 -6.38 13.88 4.75
C GLN A 62 -5.03 13.42 5.31
N LEU A 63 -4.61 12.23 4.93
CA LEU A 63 -3.26 11.74 5.13
C LEU A 63 -2.32 12.47 4.16
N THR A 64 -1.09 12.69 4.61
CA THR A 64 -0.01 13.17 3.75
C THR A 64 0.58 12.04 2.92
N ALA A 65 1.38 12.38 1.89
CA ALA A 65 2.15 11.38 1.14
C ALA A 65 3.08 10.57 2.08
N GLY A 66 3.68 11.23 3.08
CA GLY A 66 4.49 10.58 4.11
C GLY A 66 3.71 9.62 5.00
N ASP A 67 2.48 9.96 5.40
CA ASP A 67 1.60 9.07 6.16
C ASP A 67 1.24 7.82 5.34
N CYS A 68 0.90 7.98 4.06
CA CYS A 68 0.62 6.87 3.15
C CYS A 68 1.85 5.99 2.91
N TRP A 69 3.02 6.62 2.72
CA TRP A 69 4.29 5.91 2.58
C TRP A 69 4.61 5.07 3.82
N GLU A 70 4.39 5.62 5.01
CA GLU A 70 4.64 4.90 6.26
C GLU A 70 3.72 3.67 6.40
N LEU A 71 2.43 3.79 6.05
CA LEU A 71 1.52 2.65 6.00
C LEU A 71 1.99 1.59 4.99
N GLY A 72 2.42 2.01 3.80
CA GLY A 72 3.00 1.12 2.79
C GLY A 72 4.28 0.43 3.27
N ARG A 73 5.14 1.14 4.01
CA ARG A 73 6.38 0.61 4.59
C ARG A 73 6.10 -0.42 5.68
N GLN A 74 5.12 -0.17 6.56
CA GLN A 74 4.71 -1.14 7.57
C GLN A 74 4.14 -2.41 6.92
N SER A 75 3.31 -2.26 5.88
CA SER A 75 2.81 -3.40 5.10
C SER A 75 3.95 -4.19 4.46
N TYR A 76 4.91 -3.51 3.85
CA TYR A 76 6.10 -4.13 3.26
C TYR A 76 6.91 -4.93 4.29
N ASN A 77 7.18 -4.35 5.45
CA ASN A 77 7.95 -5.00 6.52
C ASN A 77 7.23 -6.25 7.07
N ASN A 78 5.91 -6.27 7.05
CA ASN A 78 5.09 -7.42 7.42
C ASN A 78 4.93 -8.45 6.28
N GLY A 79 5.53 -8.23 5.12
CA GLY A 79 5.41 -9.11 3.95
C GLY A 79 4.08 -8.97 3.20
N ASP A 80 3.25 -8.02 3.58
CA ASP A 80 1.99 -7.70 2.93
C ASP A 80 2.22 -6.79 1.73
N HIS A 81 2.68 -7.40 0.64
CA HIS A 81 2.98 -6.67 -0.59
C HIS A 81 1.72 -6.17 -1.32
N TYR A 82 0.55 -6.73 -1.03
CA TYR A 82 -0.72 -6.25 -1.57
C TYR A 82 -1.03 -4.83 -1.08
N HIS A 83 -1.11 -4.64 0.23
CA HIS A 83 -1.35 -3.32 0.82
C HIS A 83 -0.17 -2.38 0.62
N SER A 84 1.06 -2.90 0.59
CA SER A 84 2.23 -2.08 0.26
C SER A 84 2.10 -1.42 -1.11
N VAL A 85 1.65 -2.15 -2.14
CA VAL A 85 1.40 -1.57 -3.48
C VAL A 85 0.32 -0.49 -3.43
N LEU A 86 -0.78 -0.74 -2.74
CA LEU A 86 -1.89 0.21 -2.64
C LEU A 86 -1.48 1.52 -1.95
N TRP A 87 -0.85 1.43 -0.79
CA TRP A 87 -0.46 2.59 0.00
C TRP A 87 0.74 3.35 -0.59
N MET A 88 1.72 2.65 -1.20
CA MET A 88 2.82 3.30 -1.92
C MET A 88 2.35 3.99 -3.20
N GLY A 89 1.39 3.41 -3.91
CA GLY A 89 0.75 4.06 -5.06
C GLY A 89 0.02 5.34 -4.64
N GLU A 90 -0.71 5.30 -3.53
CA GLU A 90 -1.39 6.49 -3.00
C GLU A 90 -0.41 7.55 -2.50
N ALA A 91 0.73 7.13 -1.91
CA ALA A 91 1.80 8.05 -1.53
C ALA A 91 2.36 8.81 -2.74
N LEU A 92 2.55 8.13 -3.88
CA LEU A 92 3.00 8.79 -5.13
C LEU A 92 1.95 9.76 -5.69
N ASN A 93 0.66 9.38 -5.66
CA ASN A 93 -0.41 10.27 -6.10
C ASN A 93 -0.43 11.55 -5.26
N LYS A 94 -0.41 11.43 -3.94
CA LYS A 94 -0.38 12.58 -3.04
C LYS A 94 0.91 13.39 -3.12
N PHE A 95 2.05 12.74 -3.41
CA PHE A 95 3.32 13.42 -3.58
C PHE A 95 3.26 14.49 -4.68
N GLU A 96 2.58 14.21 -5.79
CA GLU A 96 2.47 15.19 -6.88
C GLU A 96 1.69 16.45 -6.44
N ASP A 97 0.65 16.27 -5.64
CA ASP A 97 -0.24 17.35 -5.19
C ASP A 97 0.30 18.14 -3.99
N GLU A 98 1.24 17.60 -3.22
CA GLU A 98 1.80 18.28 -2.06
C GLU A 98 2.74 19.42 -2.43
N SER A 99 2.49 20.62 -1.90
CA SER A 99 3.40 21.77 -2.01
C SER A 99 4.63 21.61 -1.12
N ASN A 100 4.46 20.99 0.07
CA ASN A 100 5.54 20.65 0.99
C ASN A 100 5.71 19.13 1.03
N LYS A 101 6.72 18.62 0.35
CA LYS A 101 6.96 17.19 0.21
C LYS A 101 7.28 16.55 1.55
N THR A 102 6.47 15.57 1.96
CA THR A 102 6.62 14.84 3.23
C THR A 102 7.37 13.52 3.07
N VAL A 103 7.59 13.07 1.84
CA VAL A 103 8.33 11.85 1.48
C VAL A 103 9.14 12.10 0.21
N SER A 104 10.14 11.26 -0.05
CA SER A 104 10.91 11.26 -1.31
C SER A 104 10.23 10.36 -2.35
N ARG A 105 10.16 10.85 -3.62
CA ARG A 105 9.65 10.04 -4.73
C ARG A 105 10.45 8.76 -4.93
N GLN A 106 11.78 8.84 -4.78
CA GLN A 106 12.68 7.68 -4.92
C GLN A 106 12.38 6.58 -3.91
N ASP A 107 12.13 6.95 -2.64
CA ASP A 107 11.84 5.96 -1.59
C ASP A 107 10.50 5.25 -1.87
N SER A 108 9.49 6.00 -2.28
CA SER A 108 8.19 5.42 -2.66
C SER A 108 8.31 4.46 -3.86
N LEU A 109 9.07 4.84 -4.88
CA LEU A 109 9.29 4.00 -6.07
C LEU A 109 10.07 2.72 -5.74
N GLU A 110 11.05 2.78 -4.83
CA GLU A 110 11.83 1.60 -4.44
C GLU A 110 10.94 0.51 -3.83
N TYR A 111 10.14 0.87 -2.83
CA TYR A 111 9.23 -0.06 -2.16
C TYR A 111 8.11 -0.55 -3.11
N LEU A 112 7.57 0.37 -3.91
CA LEU A 112 6.51 0.06 -4.86
C LEU A 112 6.98 -0.93 -5.92
N ALA A 113 8.13 -0.70 -6.55
CA ALA A 113 8.67 -1.57 -7.58
C ALA A 113 8.88 -3.01 -7.07
N PHE A 114 9.46 -3.15 -5.88
CA PHE A 114 9.67 -4.48 -5.32
C PHE A 114 8.37 -5.16 -4.91
N SER A 115 7.42 -4.44 -4.30
CA SER A 115 6.12 -4.98 -3.92
C SER A 115 5.29 -5.39 -5.14
N THR A 116 5.34 -4.61 -6.22
CA THR A 116 4.72 -4.93 -7.51
C THR A 116 5.29 -6.21 -8.12
N PHE A 117 6.62 -6.39 -8.04
CA PHE A 117 7.28 -7.65 -8.43
C PHE A 117 6.78 -8.82 -7.58
N LYS A 118 6.71 -8.67 -6.26
CA LYS A 118 6.23 -9.71 -5.34
C LYS A 118 4.77 -10.11 -5.61
N GLN A 119 3.98 -9.22 -6.16
CA GLN A 119 2.62 -9.47 -6.63
C GLN A 119 2.56 -10.10 -8.04
N GLY A 120 3.71 -10.44 -8.63
CA GLY A 120 3.81 -11.12 -9.92
C GLY A 120 3.74 -10.20 -11.15
N ASN A 121 3.65 -8.89 -10.97
CA ASN A 121 3.57 -7.90 -12.05
C ASN A 121 4.98 -7.45 -12.45
N VAL A 122 5.75 -8.36 -13.09
CA VAL A 122 7.18 -8.16 -13.37
C VAL A 122 7.45 -7.03 -14.37
N LYS A 123 6.57 -6.87 -15.37
CA LYS A 123 6.71 -5.82 -16.38
C LYS A 123 6.55 -4.44 -15.77
N GLU A 124 5.53 -4.26 -14.95
CA GLU A 124 5.24 -3.01 -14.25
C GLU A 124 6.31 -2.70 -13.19
N ALA A 125 6.83 -3.71 -12.51
CA ALA A 125 7.95 -3.58 -11.59
C ALA A 125 9.23 -3.12 -12.31
N LEU A 126 9.49 -3.61 -13.52
CA LEU A 126 10.60 -3.15 -14.35
C LEU A 126 10.42 -1.68 -14.75
N GLN A 127 9.21 -1.27 -15.13
CA GLN A 127 8.88 0.12 -15.48
C GLN A 127 9.16 1.06 -14.27
N LEU A 128 8.65 0.73 -13.09
CA LEU A 128 8.90 1.50 -11.87
C LEU A 128 10.40 1.58 -11.50
N THR A 129 11.12 0.46 -11.72
CA THR A 129 12.57 0.42 -11.52
C THR A 129 13.31 1.35 -12.48
N HIS A 130 12.85 1.44 -13.73
CA HIS A 130 13.41 2.40 -14.69
C HIS A 130 13.12 3.85 -14.29
N GLU A 131 11.91 4.15 -13.79
CA GLU A 131 11.61 5.50 -13.25
C GLU A 131 12.51 5.85 -12.07
N LEU A 132 12.73 4.93 -11.16
CA LEU A 132 13.67 5.10 -10.05
C LEU A 132 15.10 5.39 -10.56
N LEU A 133 15.57 4.64 -11.55
CA LEU A 133 16.90 4.82 -12.12
C LEU A 133 17.05 6.11 -12.94
N LYS A 134 15.97 6.69 -13.48
CA LYS A 134 15.98 8.04 -14.06
C LYS A 134 16.29 9.10 -13.00
N ILE A 135 15.82 8.91 -11.75
CA ILE A 135 16.05 9.83 -10.61
C ILE A 135 17.41 9.55 -9.97
N VAL A 136 17.74 8.28 -9.74
CA VAL A 136 18.96 7.83 -9.07
C VAL A 136 19.68 6.78 -9.94
N PRO A 137 20.51 7.20 -10.93
CA PRO A 137 21.12 6.28 -11.91
C PRO A 137 22.02 5.19 -11.31
N PHE A 138 22.60 5.44 -10.16
CA PHE A 138 23.52 4.51 -9.48
C PHE A 138 22.92 3.79 -8.27
N HIS A 139 21.60 3.68 -8.21
CA HIS A 139 20.92 2.97 -7.13
C HIS A 139 21.18 1.47 -7.22
N GLN A 140 22.06 0.93 -6.37
CA GLN A 140 22.59 -0.44 -6.45
C GLN A 140 21.49 -1.52 -6.49
N ARG A 141 20.50 -1.42 -5.57
CA ARG A 141 19.39 -2.37 -5.52
C ARG A 141 18.53 -2.33 -6.79
N ALA A 142 18.23 -1.13 -7.29
CA ALA A 142 17.44 -0.96 -8.50
C ALA A 142 18.14 -1.51 -9.74
N LEU A 143 19.47 -1.33 -9.85
CA LEU A 143 20.28 -1.93 -10.93
C LEU A 143 20.24 -3.46 -10.88
N GLY A 144 20.35 -4.05 -9.69
CA GLY A 144 20.23 -5.49 -9.49
C GLY A 144 18.84 -6.00 -9.86
N ASN A 145 17.79 -5.33 -9.38
CA ASN A 145 16.40 -5.67 -9.67
C ASN A 145 16.08 -5.55 -11.16
N LYS A 146 16.53 -4.48 -11.83
CA LYS A 146 16.38 -4.30 -13.28
C LYS A 146 16.89 -5.52 -14.06
N LYS A 147 18.15 -5.90 -13.80
CA LYS A 147 18.76 -7.07 -14.45
C LYS A 147 17.93 -8.34 -14.21
N TYR A 148 17.52 -8.57 -12.98
CA TYR A 148 16.76 -9.75 -12.60
C TYR A 148 15.39 -9.78 -13.28
N TYR A 149 14.66 -8.66 -13.31
CA TYR A 149 13.34 -8.57 -13.95
C TYR A 149 13.45 -8.74 -15.47
N GLU A 150 14.47 -8.15 -16.11
CA GLU A 150 14.73 -8.37 -17.53
C GLU A 150 15.02 -9.84 -17.85
N ASP A 151 15.81 -10.52 -17.03
CA ASP A 151 16.12 -11.94 -17.23
C ASP A 151 14.86 -12.81 -17.07
N LEU A 152 13.99 -12.52 -16.10
CA LEU A 152 12.71 -13.18 -15.96
C LEU A 152 11.79 -13.00 -17.17
N LEU A 153 11.66 -11.76 -17.67
CA LEU A 153 10.83 -11.47 -18.84
C LEU A 153 11.37 -12.11 -20.12
N ARG A 154 12.70 -12.29 -20.24
CA ARG A 154 13.30 -13.08 -21.32
C ARG A 154 12.98 -14.55 -21.22
N GLN A 155 13.06 -15.12 -20.01
CA GLN A 155 12.68 -16.53 -19.78
C GLN A 155 11.20 -16.80 -20.08
N GLN A 156 10.34 -15.82 -19.82
CA GLN A 156 8.90 -15.89 -20.12
C GLN A 156 8.57 -15.64 -21.61
N GLY A 157 9.58 -15.36 -22.45
CA GLY A 157 9.40 -15.05 -23.88
C GLY A 157 8.72 -13.70 -24.14
N VAL A 158 8.63 -12.85 -23.13
CA VAL A 158 8.03 -11.49 -23.24
C VAL A 158 9.03 -10.51 -23.88
N ILE A 159 10.33 -10.69 -23.64
CA ILE A 159 11.43 -9.91 -24.23
C ILE A 159 12.27 -10.83 -25.11
N GLN A 160 12.57 -10.41 -26.34
CA GLN A 160 13.44 -11.15 -27.25
C GLN A 160 14.89 -11.09 -26.79
N ARG A 161 15.74 -11.99 -27.33
CA ARG A 161 17.13 -12.17 -26.88
C ARG A 161 17.98 -10.90 -27.10
N ARG A 162 18.92 -10.68 -26.15
CA ARG A 162 19.95 -9.63 -26.17
C ARG A 162 20.59 -9.50 -27.56
N GLY A 163 20.33 -8.44 -28.26
CA GLY A 163 20.90 -8.16 -29.61
C GLY A 163 20.10 -7.15 -30.41
N GLU A 164 18.81 -7.02 -30.14
CA GLU A 164 17.95 -6.00 -30.74
C GLU A 164 17.73 -4.89 -29.70
N THR A 165 18.52 -3.84 -29.82
CA THR A 165 18.40 -2.59 -29.09
C THR A 165 17.03 -1.99 -29.37
N GLY A 166 16.14 -2.00 -28.42
CA GLY A 166 14.84 -1.34 -28.51
C GLY A 166 13.68 -2.06 -27.85
N ASP A 167 13.75 -3.37 -27.67
CA ASP A 167 12.58 -4.13 -27.21
C ASP A 167 12.18 -3.86 -25.77
N VAL A 168 13.13 -3.59 -24.89
CA VAL A 168 12.84 -3.26 -23.47
C VAL A 168 12.33 -1.83 -23.36
N GLU A 169 12.91 -0.88 -24.10
CA GLU A 169 12.48 0.52 -24.10
C GLU A 169 11.11 0.70 -24.75
N ASN A 170 10.81 -0.06 -25.80
CA ASN A 170 9.50 -0.03 -26.46
C ASN A 170 8.39 -0.69 -25.63
N MET A 171 8.74 -1.58 -24.69
CA MET A 171 7.76 -2.19 -23.77
C MET A 171 7.47 -1.30 -22.56
N ILE A 172 8.40 -0.42 -22.21
CA ILE A 172 8.23 0.57 -21.15
C ILE A 172 7.55 1.76 -21.82
N LYS A 173 6.22 1.70 -21.90
CA LYS A 173 5.45 2.85 -22.34
C LYS A 173 5.61 3.97 -21.32
N ASP A 174 5.70 5.21 -21.78
CA ASP A 174 5.67 6.41 -20.92
C ASP A 174 4.25 6.67 -20.33
N GLU A 175 3.46 5.62 -20.18
CA GLU A 175 2.16 5.71 -19.51
C GLU A 175 2.40 5.83 -18.01
N PRO A 176 1.71 6.75 -17.33
CA PRO A 176 1.82 6.89 -15.88
C PRO A 176 1.42 5.57 -15.19
N PHE A 177 2.17 5.19 -14.17
CA PHE A 177 1.87 4.01 -13.38
C PHE A 177 0.49 4.12 -12.76
N ASN A 178 -0.33 3.08 -12.94
CA ASN A 178 -1.66 2.99 -12.35
C ASN A 178 -1.85 1.64 -11.67
N THR A 179 -2.13 1.67 -10.37
CA THR A 179 -2.40 0.47 -9.57
C THR A 179 -3.60 -0.33 -10.07
N ALA A 180 -4.58 0.31 -10.71
CA ALA A 180 -5.77 -0.35 -11.26
C ALA A 180 -5.44 -1.36 -12.38
N ASN A 181 -4.30 -1.22 -13.04
CA ASN A 181 -3.87 -2.12 -14.12
C ASN A 181 -3.14 -3.37 -13.60
N LEU A 182 -2.87 -3.44 -12.29
CA LEU A 182 -2.12 -4.53 -11.68
C LEU A 182 -3.02 -5.71 -11.33
N LYS A 183 -2.49 -6.91 -11.50
CA LYS A 183 -3.08 -8.12 -10.93
C LYS A 183 -2.58 -8.28 -9.51
N LEU A 184 -3.38 -7.83 -8.56
CA LEU A 184 -3.04 -7.90 -7.15
C LEU A 184 -3.75 -9.08 -6.49
N THR A 185 -3.00 -9.83 -5.68
CA THR A 185 -3.53 -10.94 -4.88
C THR A 185 -3.57 -10.52 -3.43
N LYS A 186 -4.78 -10.41 -2.90
CA LYS A 186 -5.02 -10.10 -1.48
C LYS A 186 -4.45 -11.22 -0.61
N PRO A 187 -3.78 -10.91 0.51
CA PRO A 187 -3.40 -11.91 1.50
C PRO A 187 -4.62 -12.66 2.03
N SER A 188 -4.53 -13.98 2.09
CA SER A 188 -5.58 -14.83 2.64
C SER A 188 -4.97 -15.81 3.63
N ASP A 189 -5.67 -16.06 4.73
CA ASP A 189 -5.34 -17.12 5.68
C ASP A 189 -5.84 -18.49 5.22
N HIS A 190 -6.50 -18.55 4.05
CA HIS A 190 -7.07 -19.74 3.44
C HIS A 190 -8.08 -20.50 4.32
N LEU A 191 -8.63 -19.84 5.35
CA LEU A 191 -9.69 -20.41 6.17
C LEU A 191 -11.03 -20.34 5.42
N PRO A 192 -11.75 -21.49 5.27
CA PRO A 192 -13.02 -21.52 4.52
C PRO A 192 -14.08 -20.58 5.09
N GLU A 193 -14.06 -20.38 6.39
CA GLU A 193 -15.02 -19.53 7.12
C GLU A 193 -14.73 -18.03 6.98
N ARG A 194 -13.52 -17.65 6.52
CA ARG A 194 -13.09 -16.26 6.44
C ARG A 194 -14.01 -15.41 5.60
N GLU A 195 -14.39 -15.88 4.43
CA GLU A 195 -15.28 -15.16 3.53
C GLU A 195 -16.66 -14.93 4.16
N ASN A 196 -17.19 -15.94 4.82
CA ASN A 196 -18.49 -15.84 5.51
C ASN A 196 -18.41 -14.85 6.68
N TYR A 197 -17.33 -14.90 7.46
CA TYR A 197 -17.08 -13.96 8.54
C TYR A 197 -17.04 -12.52 8.03
N GLU A 198 -16.28 -12.26 6.96
CA GLU A 198 -16.18 -10.93 6.37
C GLU A 198 -17.53 -10.43 5.82
N LYS A 199 -18.32 -11.32 5.19
CA LYS A 199 -19.69 -11.01 4.74
C LYS A 199 -20.59 -10.59 5.91
N LEU A 200 -20.56 -11.35 7.00
CA LEU A 200 -21.33 -11.03 8.21
C LEU A 200 -20.90 -9.69 8.81
N CYS A 201 -19.60 -9.40 8.88
CA CYS A 201 -19.08 -8.10 9.35
C CYS A 201 -19.62 -6.94 8.52
N ARG A 202 -19.83 -7.14 7.22
CA ARG A 202 -20.42 -6.14 6.32
C ARG A 202 -21.96 -6.11 6.33
N GLY A 203 -22.61 -6.95 7.13
CA GLY A 203 -24.06 -7.06 7.19
C GLY A 203 -24.67 -7.76 5.96
N GLU A 204 -23.86 -8.53 5.22
CA GLU A 204 -24.33 -9.33 4.09
C GLU A 204 -25.04 -10.60 4.60
N LYS A 205 -26.16 -10.95 4.00
CA LYS A 205 -26.86 -12.19 4.33
C LYS A 205 -26.15 -13.38 3.71
N LEU A 206 -25.93 -14.43 4.50
CA LEU A 206 -25.29 -15.67 4.05
C LEU A 206 -26.24 -16.70 3.50
N MET A 207 -27.52 -16.63 3.86
CA MET A 207 -28.55 -17.57 3.45
C MET A 207 -29.50 -16.99 2.41
N ASP A 208 -30.05 -17.87 1.58
CA ASP A 208 -31.16 -17.54 0.71
C ASP A 208 -32.35 -17.07 1.57
N PRO A 209 -33.00 -15.94 1.26
CA PRO A 209 -34.18 -15.45 1.98
C PRO A 209 -35.29 -16.49 2.17
N LYS A 210 -35.38 -17.47 1.25
CA LYS A 210 -36.35 -18.58 1.35
C LYS A 210 -35.99 -19.59 2.45
N ILE A 211 -34.73 -19.68 2.87
CA ILE A 211 -34.26 -20.56 3.95
C ILE A 211 -34.37 -19.84 5.29
N GLU A 212 -34.04 -18.54 5.33
CA GLU A 212 -34.23 -17.69 6.52
C GLU A 212 -35.68 -17.69 7.01
N GLY A 213 -36.64 -17.50 6.12
CA GLY A 213 -38.06 -17.53 6.48
C GLY A 213 -38.61 -18.90 6.96
N ARG A 214 -37.85 -19.98 6.77
CA ARG A 214 -38.18 -21.31 7.35
C ARG A 214 -37.65 -21.49 8.75
N CYS A 215 -36.53 -20.85 9.10
CA CYS A 215 -35.98 -20.88 10.45
C CYS A 215 -36.81 -20.03 11.42
N ASP A 216 -37.28 -18.87 10.97
CA ASP A 216 -38.16 -17.98 11.80
C ASP A 216 -39.54 -18.57 12.05
N ALA A 217 -40.02 -19.46 11.16
CA ALA A 217 -41.29 -20.13 11.31
C ALA A 217 -41.23 -21.40 12.19
N ALA A 218 -40.03 -21.81 12.64
CA ALA A 218 -39.81 -23.01 13.45
C ALA A 218 -39.47 -22.69 14.93
N LEU A 219 -39.44 -21.41 15.33
CA LEU A 219 -39.30 -20.89 16.69
C LEU A 219 -40.69 -20.32 17.16
#